data_3f1ce35a24cb812bcc4f39a470913af7
#
_entry.id   3f1ce35a24cb812bcc4f39a470913af7
#
_cell.length_a   1.000
_cell.length_b   1.000
_cell.length_c   1.000
_cell.angle_alpha   90.00
_cell.angle_beta   90.00
_cell.angle_gamma   90.00
#
_symmetry.space_group_name_H-M   'P 1'
#
loop_
_entity.id
_entity.type
_entity.pdbx_description
1 polymer ?
#
loop_
_entity_poly.entity_id
_entity_poly.type
_entity_poly.pdbx_seq_one_letter_code
_entity_poly.pdbx_strand_id
1 'polypeptide(L)'
;MKLFSTAEVANIVNLPNSRIRSFVRAGFVAPAKNKTGTLQFSFRDLLFLKTAKSLLASRVPPKRIVTILSSLKRQLPGEQHLSSLKIYADGRRVVVWDGKAQWQPDSGQFLFNFDARSVMRTLKLPQPKPAKANLNPRYWFDLAVEFEKTSREEAERAYEKALELDPAMSDAHMNLGKLYHDAGMLKKCESHYQAAVKHAPDEAAPYYNLGVLLEDLKRPREAVVFYREALKRDPAFADAHYNLGLLLESLEIKKEAFTHLRAAHRLYHGK
;
A
#
# COMPACT_ATOMS: atom_id res chain seq x y z
N MET A 1 5.64 33.48 3.84
CA MET A 1 6.20 32.10 3.91
C MET A 1 7.18 32.07 5.08
N LYS A 2 7.09 31.10 6.00
CA LYS A 2 7.99 31.01 7.15
C LYS A 2 9.37 30.54 6.69
N LEU A 3 10.41 31.27 7.06
CA LEU A 3 11.82 30.96 6.79
C LEU A 3 12.50 30.49 8.09
N PHE A 4 13.45 29.60 7.98
CA PHE A 4 14.13 28.96 9.10
C PHE A 4 15.63 29.24 9.06
N SER A 5 16.22 29.53 10.21
CA SER A 5 17.68 29.66 10.38
C SER A 5 18.37 28.31 10.32
N THR A 6 19.70 28.30 10.12
CA THR A 6 20.49 27.06 10.11
C THR A 6 20.34 26.28 11.42
N ALA A 7 20.25 26.95 12.57
CA ALA A 7 20.09 26.32 13.87
C ALA A 7 18.75 25.65 14.06
N GLU A 8 17.66 26.32 13.65
CA GLU A 8 16.30 25.73 13.64
C GLU A 8 16.25 24.50 12.74
N VAL A 9 16.81 24.59 11.52
CA VAL A 9 16.90 23.48 10.59
C VAL A 9 17.67 22.31 11.19
N ALA A 10 18.81 22.55 11.83
CA ALA A 10 19.62 21.53 12.48
C ALA A 10 18.81 20.76 13.54
N ASN A 11 18.06 21.48 14.36
CA ASN A 11 17.20 20.89 15.38
C ASN A 11 16.02 20.10 14.78
N ILE A 12 15.31 20.69 13.80
CA ILE A 12 14.14 20.08 13.17
C ILE A 12 14.50 18.80 12.42
N VAL A 13 15.58 18.85 11.63
CA VAL A 13 16.02 17.74 10.79
C VAL A 13 16.90 16.78 11.58
N ASN A 14 17.42 17.19 12.75
CA ASN A 14 18.41 16.47 13.54
C ASN A 14 19.64 16.10 12.68
N LEU A 15 20.24 17.11 12.07
CA LEU A 15 21.50 17.05 11.32
C LEU A 15 22.47 18.08 11.85
N PRO A 16 23.79 17.78 11.96
CA PRO A 16 24.78 18.75 12.39
C PRO A 16 24.89 19.89 11.35
N ASN A 17 25.13 21.12 11.84
CA ASN A 17 25.29 22.32 11.01
C ASN A 17 26.34 22.16 9.91
N SER A 18 27.44 21.44 10.18
CA SER A 18 28.48 21.13 9.20
C SER A 18 27.91 20.35 7.97
N ARG A 19 27.03 19.41 8.25
CA ARG A 19 26.38 18.59 7.19
C ARG A 19 25.40 19.44 6.36
N ILE A 20 24.60 20.29 7.02
CA ILE A 20 23.68 21.21 6.33
C ILE A 20 24.48 22.14 5.41
N ARG A 21 25.56 22.75 5.91
CA ARG A 21 26.46 23.60 5.11
C ARG A 21 27.11 22.85 3.94
N SER A 22 27.43 21.56 4.14
CA SER A 22 27.93 20.70 3.06
C SER A 22 26.92 20.54 1.92
N PHE A 23 25.65 20.33 2.24
CA PHE A 23 24.56 20.25 1.24
C PHE A 23 24.31 21.57 0.52
N VAL A 24 24.44 22.70 1.23
CA VAL A 24 24.34 24.05 0.61
C VAL A 24 25.50 24.27 -0.36
N ARG A 25 26.75 23.94 0.05
CA ARG A 25 27.94 24.05 -0.83
C ARG A 25 27.86 23.15 -2.05
N ALA A 26 27.25 21.98 -1.92
CA ALA A 26 27.04 21.06 -3.03
C ALA A 26 25.90 21.50 -3.98
N GLY A 27 25.26 22.66 -3.75
CA GLY A 27 24.16 23.18 -4.58
C GLY A 27 22.84 22.42 -4.46
N PHE A 28 22.80 21.46 -3.55
CA PHE A 28 21.61 20.62 -3.34
C PHE A 28 20.47 21.40 -2.69
N VAL A 29 20.77 22.25 -1.72
CA VAL A 29 19.83 23.18 -1.10
C VAL A 29 20.34 24.61 -1.37
N ALA A 30 19.45 25.50 -1.80
CA ALA A 30 19.77 26.88 -2.12
C ALA A 30 18.96 27.84 -1.26
N PRO A 31 19.29 27.96 0.04
CA PRO A 31 18.60 28.86 0.94
C PRO A 31 18.84 30.32 0.54
N ALA A 32 17.84 31.17 0.76
CA ALA A 32 18.01 32.60 0.63
C ALA A 32 19.00 33.15 1.66
N LYS A 33 19.58 34.32 1.41
CA LYS A 33 20.34 35.07 2.40
C LYS A 33 19.54 36.28 2.85
N ASN A 34 19.48 36.50 4.15
CA ASN A 34 18.91 37.75 4.67
C ASN A 34 19.92 38.92 4.51
N LYS A 35 19.50 40.13 4.92
CA LYS A 35 20.33 41.36 4.82
C LYS A 35 21.68 41.26 5.60
N THR A 36 21.78 40.35 6.59
CA THR A 36 22.98 40.10 7.37
C THR A 36 23.84 38.94 6.83
N GLY A 37 23.48 38.38 5.65
CA GLY A 37 24.20 37.25 5.04
C GLY A 37 23.85 35.87 5.62
N THR A 38 22.95 35.82 6.62
CA THR A 38 22.54 34.57 7.26
C THR A 38 21.63 33.73 6.35
N LEU A 39 21.88 32.42 6.29
CA LEU A 39 21.10 31.49 5.46
C LEU A 39 19.67 31.34 6.01
N GLN A 40 18.69 31.44 5.12
CA GLN A 40 17.26 31.34 5.38
C GLN A 40 16.66 30.21 4.52
N PHE A 41 16.22 29.15 5.19
CA PHE A 41 15.72 27.95 4.56
C PHE A 41 14.19 28.00 4.43
N SER A 42 13.68 27.60 3.27
CA SER A 42 12.25 27.42 3.05
C SER A 42 11.80 26.04 3.62
N PHE A 43 10.48 25.85 3.72
CA PHE A 43 9.91 24.54 4.07
C PHE A 43 10.33 23.44 3.08
N ARG A 44 10.44 23.79 1.79
CA ARG A 44 10.92 22.90 0.75
C ARG A 44 12.35 22.43 1.01
N ASP A 45 13.22 23.31 1.45
CA ASP A 45 14.61 22.97 1.82
C ASP A 45 14.68 22.02 3.01
N LEU A 46 13.79 22.19 3.99
CA LEU A 46 13.65 21.25 5.12
C LEU A 46 13.26 19.85 4.67
N LEU A 47 12.31 19.73 3.74
CA LEU A 47 11.90 18.44 3.19
C LEU A 47 13.06 17.74 2.48
N PHE A 48 13.81 18.47 1.65
CA PHE A 48 15.02 17.94 1.00
C PHE A 48 16.07 17.45 2.00
N LEU A 49 16.35 18.24 3.03
CA LEU A 49 17.33 17.88 4.04
C LEU A 49 16.90 16.68 4.89
N LYS A 50 15.62 16.56 5.20
CA LYS A 50 15.07 15.41 5.92
C LYS A 50 15.15 14.14 5.07
N THR A 51 14.83 14.23 3.79
CA THR A 51 15.00 13.12 2.85
C THR A 51 16.46 12.71 2.73
N ALA A 52 17.37 13.69 2.62
CA ALA A 52 18.82 13.42 2.57
C ALA A 52 19.32 12.73 3.84
N LYS A 53 18.86 13.15 5.04
CA LYS A 53 19.20 12.48 6.31
C LYS A 53 18.80 11.03 6.30
N SER A 54 17.59 10.77 5.89
CA SER A 54 17.05 9.43 5.88
C SER A 54 17.80 8.53 4.90
N LEU A 55 18.16 9.04 3.69
CA LEU A 55 19.01 8.33 2.73
C LEU A 55 20.43 8.06 3.29
N LEU A 56 20.98 8.99 4.09
CA LEU A 56 22.23 8.77 4.82
C LEU A 56 22.11 7.62 5.84
N ALA A 57 21.01 7.56 6.58
CA ALA A 57 20.74 6.47 7.52
C ALA A 57 20.66 5.10 6.82
N SER A 58 20.18 5.08 5.58
CA SER A 58 20.17 3.89 4.71
C SER A 58 21.52 3.63 4.00
N ARG A 59 22.61 4.24 4.47
CA ARG A 59 24.00 4.08 3.95
C ARG A 59 24.16 4.48 2.48
N VAL A 60 23.30 5.33 1.93
CA VAL A 60 23.47 5.89 0.58
C VAL A 60 24.62 6.92 0.62
N PRO A 61 25.64 6.83 -0.27
CA PRO A 61 26.76 7.75 -0.28
C PRO A 61 26.32 9.21 -0.47
N PRO A 62 26.89 10.19 0.29
CA PRO A 62 26.48 11.59 0.23
C PRO A 62 26.50 12.21 -1.19
N LYS A 63 27.54 11.90 -1.98
CA LYS A 63 27.63 12.35 -3.39
C LYS A 63 26.45 11.90 -4.22
N ARG A 64 26.05 10.65 -4.04
CA ARG A 64 24.90 10.07 -4.77
C ARG A 64 23.58 10.68 -4.34
N ILE A 65 23.40 10.95 -3.04
CA ILE A 65 22.21 11.66 -2.52
C ILE A 65 22.07 13.02 -3.20
N VAL A 66 23.17 13.79 -3.30
CA VAL A 66 23.19 15.09 -3.96
C VAL A 66 22.77 14.96 -5.42
N THR A 67 23.32 14.01 -6.17
CA THR A 67 22.99 13.77 -7.57
C THR A 67 21.50 13.44 -7.76
N ILE A 68 21.01 12.47 -7.00
CA ILE A 68 19.61 12.00 -7.10
C ILE A 68 18.62 13.14 -6.77
N LEU A 69 18.82 13.80 -5.63
CA LEU A 69 17.90 14.84 -5.17
C LEU A 69 18.01 16.14 -6.01
N SER A 70 19.19 16.42 -6.59
CA SER A 70 19.35 17.52 -7.55
C SER A 70 18.64 17.20 -8.89
N SER A 71 18.68 15.95 -9.33
CA SER A 71 17.91 15.49 -10.48
C SER A 71 16.41 15.61 -10.23
N LEU A 72 15.95 15.15 -9.07
CA LEU A 72 14.56 15.28 -8.62
C LEU A 72 14.09 16.74 -8.61
N LYS A 73 14.92 17.65 -8.09
CA LYS A 73 14.59 19.09 -8.05
C LYS A 73 14.42 19.69 -9.43
N ARG A 74 15.18 19.23 -10.44
CA ARG A 74 15.06 19.68 -11.83
C ARG A 74 13.85 19.12 -12.55
N GLN A 75 13.41 17.92 -12.20
CA GLN A 75 12.37 17.19 -12.88
C GLN A 75 10.97 17.47 -12.29
N LEU A 76 10.90 18.04 -11.06
CA LEU A 76 9.62 18.44 -10.47
C LEU A 76 9.15 19.76 -11.06
N PRO A 77 7.95 19.82 -11.69
CA PRO A 77 7.31 21.08 -12.06
C PRO A 77 7.13 21.98 -10.83
N GLY A 78 7.19 23.31 -11.02
CA GLY A 78 7.32 24.30 -9.94
C GLY A 78 6.31 24.23 -8.79
N GLU A 79 5.16 23.57 -8.96
CA GLU A 79 4.10 23.45 -7.96
C GLU A 79 3.97 22.05 -7.31
N GLN A 80 4.67 21.04 -7.82
CA GLN A 80 4.64 19.73 -7.15
C GLN A 80 5.49 19.76 -5.88
N HIS A 81 4.84 19.53 -4.73
CA HIS A 81 5.50 19.45 -3.45
C HIS A 81 6.14 18.08 -3.24
N LEU A 82 7.38 18.05 -2.78
CA LEU A 82 8.07 16.83 -2.31
C LEU A 82 7.26 16.02 -1.30
N SER A 83 6.30 16.65 -0.62
CA SER A 83 5.39 15.99 0.32
C SER A 83 4.38 15.05 -0.35
N SER A 84 4.18 15.16 -1.67
CA SER A 84 3.35 14.24 -2.45
C SER A 84 4.14 13.07 -3.04
N LEU A 85 5.46 13.08 -2.88
CA LEU A 85 6.33 12.02 -3.40
C LEU A 85 6.67 11.01 -2.32
N LYS A 86 6.56 9.73 -2.65
CA LYS A 86 7.17 8.65 -1.88
C LYS A 86 8.56 8.37 -2.45
N ILE A 87 9.58 8.46 -1.60
CA ILE A 87 10.98 8.18 -1.97
C ILE A 87 11.40 6.94 -1.20
N TYR A 88 11.78 5.93 -1.92
CA TYR A 88 12.06 4.60 -1.38
C TYR A 88 13.53 4.20 -1.52
N ALA A 89 14.14 3.50 -0.53
CA ALA A 89 15.50 2.97 -0.53
C ALA A 89 15.54 1.43 -0.36
N ASP A 90 16.03 0.66 -1.35
CA ASP A 90 16.29 -0.79 -1.27
C ASP A 90 17.78 -1.09 -1.56
N GLY A 91 18.55 -1.41 -0.53
CA GLY A 91 20.00 -1.58 -0.63
C GLY A 91 20.73 -0.29 -1.04
N ARG A 92 21.29 -0.21 -2.24
CA ARG A 92 22.07 0.95 -2.74
C ARG A 92 21.34 1.83 -3.75
N ARG A 93 20.06 1.66 -3.98
CA ARG A 93 19.32 2.30 -5.07
C ARG A 93 18.17 3.18 -4.54
N VAL A 94 17.63 4.18 -5.30
CA VAL A 94 16.57 5.13 -4.86
C VAL A 94 15.43 5.23 -5.87
N VAL A 95 14.18 4.97 -5.47
CA VAL A 95 12.95 5.09 -6.28
C VAL A 95 12.09 6.23 -5.77
N VAL A 96 11.48 6.97 -6.67
CA VAL A 96 10.51 8.03 -6.39
C VAL A 96 9.18 7.66 -7.02
N TRP A 97 8.11 7.80 -6.25
CA TRP A 97 6.74 7.58 -6.69
C TRP A 97 5.90 8.85 -6.47
N ASP A 98 5.19 9.29 -7.51
CA ASP A 98 4.40 10.53 -7.51
C ASP A 98 2.89 10.31 -7.38
N GLY A 99 2.45 9.07 -7.13
CA GLY A 99 1.03 8.70 -7.05
C GLY A 99 0.43 8.20 -8.37
N LYS A 100 1.15 8.33 -9.50
CA LYS A 100 0.69 7.89 -10.82
C LYS A 100 1.72 7.04 -11.57
N ALA A 101 3.00 7.29 -11.37
CA ALA A 101 4.08 6.58 -12.04
C ALA A 101 5.21 6.26 -11.06
N GLN A 102 5.78 5.06 -11.22
CA GLN A 102 7.06 4.74 -10.60
C GLN A 102 8.16 5.39 -11.42
N TRP A 103 8.97 6.23 -10.76
CA TRP A 103 9.99 6.98 -11.42
C TRP A 103 11.36 6.53 -10.95
N GLN A 104 12.14 6.00 -11.89
CA GLN A 104 13.51 5.60 -11.66
C GLN A 104 14.44 6.69 -12.18
N PRO A 105 15.11 7.47 -11.34
CA PRO A 105 16.08 8.44 -11.80
C PRO A 105 17.38 7.78 -12.30
N ASP A 106 17.62 6.53 -11.95
CA ASP A 106 18.80 5.78 -12.36
C ASP A 106 18.63 4.33 -11.92
N SER A 107 18.62 3.41 -12.85
CA SER A 107 18.48 1.95 -12.73
C SER A 107 18.56 1.38 -11.30
N GLY A 108 17.55 1.60 -10.50
CA GLY A 108 17.56 1.02 -9.20
C GLY A 108 16.48 1.48 -8.22
N GLN A 109 16.04 0.59 -7.37
CA GLN A 109 14.86 0.68 -6.53
C GLN A 109 15.18 0.97 -5.08
N PHE A 110 14.49 1.96 -4.45
CA PHE A 110 14.64 2.25 -3.03
C PHE A 110 13.39 2.68 -2.33
N LEU A 111 13.00 2.09 -1.24
CA LEU A 111 11.79 2.37 -0.48
C LEU A 111 12.05 3.29 0.71
N PHE A 112 11.46 4.48 0.69
CA PHE A 112 11.62 5.46 1.74
C PHE A 112 10.31 6.10 2.15
N ASN A 113 9.74 5.70 3.28
CA ASN A 113 8.51 6.30 3.77
C ASN A 113 8.81 7.66 4.43
N PHE A 114 8.53 8.76 3.74
CA PHE A 114 8.70 10.11 4.24
C PHE A 114 7.37 10.67 4.73
N ASP A 115 7.19 10.76 6.04
CA ASP A 115 6.01 11.38 6.61
C ASP A 115 6.17 12.90 6.74
N ALA A 116 5.67 13.63 5.74
CA ALA A 116 5.63 15.10 5.77
C ALA A 116 4.82 15.64 6.97
N ARG A 117 3.83 14.88 7.48
CA ARG A 117 3.02 15.27 8.63
C ARG A 117 3.84 15.33 9.90
N SER A 118 4.84 14.45 10.05
CA SER A 118 5.74 14.46 11.22
C SER A 118 6.58 15.75 11.27
N VAL A 119 6.99 16.25 10.10
CA VAL A 119 7.73 17.53 10.00
C VAL A 119 6.81 18.70 10.32
N MET A 120 5.61 18.70 9.76
CA MET A 120 4.62 19.76 10.02
C MET A 120 4.23 19.81 11.49
N ARG A 121 4.08 18.66 12.16
CA ARG A 121 3.82 18.59 13.60
C ARG A 121 4.98 19.17 14.43
N THR A 122 6.23 18.83 14.06
CA THR A 122 7.43 19.36 14.71
C THR A 122 7.55 20.88 14.56
N LEU A 123 7.11 21.42 13.42
CA LEU A 123 7.12 22.87 13.14
C LEU A 123 5.92 23.61 13.72
N LYS A 124 4.96 22.94 14.37
CA LYS A 124 3.66 23.53 14.80
C LYS A 124 2.95 24.29 13.68
N LEU A 125 3.16 23.88 12.44
CA LEU A 125 2.43 24.42 11.29
C LEU A 125 1.00 23.89 11.28
N PRO A 126 0.02 24.66 10.74
CA PRO A 126 -1.31 24.13 10.53
C PRO A 126 -1.23 22.84 9.70
N GLN A 127 -1.86 21.77 10.20
CA GLN A 127 -1.93 20.53 9.43
C GLN A 127 -2.68 20.81 8.14
N PRO A 128 -2.21 20.32 6.96
CA PRO A 128 -3.02 20.37 5.78
C PRO A 128 -4.32 19.61 6.08
N LYS A 129 -5.46 20.23 5.80
CA LYS A 129 -6.72 19.50 5.81
C LYS A 129 -6.53 18.30 4.91
N PRO A 130 -6.96 17.07 5.30
CA PRO A 130 -6.83 15.91 4.46
C PRO A 130 -7.43 16.25 3.10
N ALA A 131 -6.65 16.04 2.05
CA ALA A 131 -7.15 16.21 0.69
C ALA A 131 -8.38 15.30 0.54
N LYS A 132 -9.43 15.75 -0.18
CA LYS A 132 -10.66 14.95 -0.37
C LYS A 132 -10.39 13.52 -0.86
N ALA A 133 -9.26 13.29 -1.54
CA ALA A 133 -8.79 11.96 -1.94
C ALA A 133 -8.55 11.01 -0.75
N ASN A 134 -8.09 11.53 0.41
CA ASN A 134 -7.86 10.70 1.60
C ASN A 134 -9.15 10.27 2.32
N LEU A 135 -10.30 10.78 1.91
CA LEU A 135 -11.63 10.42 2.42
C LEU A 135 -12.37 9.47 1.45
N ASN A 136 -11.77 9.08 0.34
CA ASN A 136 -12.35 8.14 -0.61
C ASN A 136 -11.92 6.69 -0.25
N PRO A 137 -12.83 5.80 0.14
CA PRO A 137 -12.51 4.42 0.43
C PRO A 137 -11.88 3.71 -0.78
N ARG A 138 -12.33 4.02 -2.00
CA ARG A 138 -11.77 3.45 -3.23
C ARG A 138 -10.29 3.79 -3.43
N TYR A 139 -9.86 5.01 -3.10
CA TYR A 139 -8.44 5.37 -3.14
C TYR A 139 -7.58 4.46 -2.25
N TRP A 140 -8.05 4.18 -1.02
CA TRP A 140 -7.34 3.32 -0.09
C TRP A 140 -7.35 1.86 -0.54
N PHE A 141 -8.44 1.41 -1.14
CA PHE A 141 -8.55 0.10 -1.75
C PHE A 141 -7.54 -0.09 -2.90
N ASP A 142 -7.52 0.84 -3.87
CA ASP A 142 -6.61 0.78 -5.01
C ASP A 142 -5.14 0.82 -4.55
N LEU A 143 -4.84 1.63 -3.53
CA LEU A 143 -3.52 1.68 -2.91
C LEU A 143 -3.14 0.36 -2.20
N ALA A 144 -4.10 -0.30 -1.56
CA ALA A 144 -3.89 -1.60 -0.93
C ALA A 144 -3.54 -2.68 -1.97
N VAL A 145 -4.26 -2.72 -3.09
CA VAL A 145 -3.98 -3.64 -4.21
C VAL A 145 -2.55 -3.43 -4.78
N GLU A 146 -2.08 -2.20 -4.84
CA GLU A 146 -0.69 -1.94 -5.23
C GLU A 146 0.31 -2.45 -4.19
N PHE A 147 0.02 -2.27 -2.90
CA PHE A 147 0.88 -2.73 -1.82
C PHE A 147 0.93 -4.25 -1.68
N GLU A 148 -0.06 -5.00 -2.11
CA GLU A 148 -0.01 -6.48 -2.12
C GLU A 148 1.25 -7.01 -2.83
N LYS A 149 1.76 -6.29 -3.83
CA LYS A 149 2.94 -6.67 -4.61
C LYS A 149 4.28 -6.39 -3.90
N THR A 150 4.26 -5.56 -2.86
CA THR A 150 5.50 -5.00 -2.27
C THR A 150 5.60 -5.13 -0.76
N SER A 151 4.49 -4.98 -0.05
CA SER A 151 4.44 -5.04 1.42
C SER A 151 3.04 -5.42 1.89
N ARG A 152 2.95 -6.60 2.45
CA ARG A 152 1.71 -7.10 3.04
C ARG A 152 1.19 -6.19 4.16
N GLU A 153 2.07 -5.70 5.04
CA GLU A 153 1.71 -4.86 6.18
C GLU A 153 1.14 -3.50 5.71
N GLU A 154 1.65 -2.96 4.61
CA GLU A 154 1.11 -1.73 4.02
C GLU A 154 -0.22 -1.98 3.33
N ALA A 155 -0.39 -3.12 2.66
CA ALA A 155 -1.67 -3.53 2.06
C ALA A 155 -2.75 -3.71 3.14
N GLU A 156 -2.45 -4.44 4.23
CA GLU A 156 -3.35 -4.64 5.37
C GLU A 156 -3.86 -3.28 5.91
N ARG A 157 -2.93 -2.36 6.23
CA ARG A 157 -3.30 -1.02 6.73
C ARG A 157 -4.13 -0.19 5.75
N ALA A 158 -3.87 -0.33 4.46
CA ALA A 158 -4.60 0.40 3.44
C ALA A 158 -6.02 -0.15 3.26
N TYR A 159 -6.21 -1.49 3.29
CA TYR A 159 -7.54 -2.10 3.32
C TYR A 159 -8.31 -1.75 4.59
N GLU A 160 -7.67 -1.82 5.76
CA GLU A 160 -8.30 -1.38 7.01
C GLU A 160 -8.76 0.07 6.90
N LYS A 161 -7.97 0.95 6.27
CA LYS A 161 -8.34 2.35 6.05
C LYS A 161 -9.50 2.52 5.07
N ALA A 162 -9.58 1.69 4.03
CA ALA A 162 -10.74 1.65 3.14
C ALA A 162 -12.00 1.26 3.91
N LEU A 163 -11.91 0.23 4.77
CA LEU A 163 -13.01 -0.28 5.58
C LEU A 163 -13.41 0.65 6.74
N GLU A 164 -12.48 1.47 7.29
CA GLU A 164 -12.85 2.54 8.22
C GLU A 164 -13.74 3.62 7.56
N LEU A 165 -13.57 3.85 6.27
CA LEU A 165 -14.31 4.85 5.50
C LEU A 165 -15.59 4.28 4.89
N ASP A 166 -15.55 3.01 4.50
CA ASP A 166 -16.70 2.25 3.97
C ASP A 166 -16.66 0.81 4.53
N PRO A 167 -17.32 0.56 5.67
CA PRO A 167 -17.39 -0.77 6.26
C PRO A 167 -18.17 -1.80 5.42
N ALA A 168 -18.86 -1.37 4.38
CA ALA A 168 -19.64 -2.24 3.50
C ALA A 168 -18.88 -2.65 2.22
N MET A 169 -17.63 -2.20 2.04
CA MET A 169 -16.83 -2.50 0.84
C MET A 169 -16.45 -3.99 0.82
N SER A 170 -17.27 -4.80 0.13
CA SER A 170 -17.08 -6.26 0.02
C SER A 170 -15.71 -6.63 -0.56
N ASP A 171 -15.28 -5.93 -1.63
CA ASP A 171 -13.97 -6.17 -2.25
C ASP A 171 -12.81 -6.01 -1.25
N ALA A 172 -12.87 -5.00 -0.37
CA ALA A 172 -11.83 -4.79 0.64
C ALA A 172 -11.85 -5.89 1.70
N HIS A 173 -13.02 -6.35 2.11
CA HIS A 173 -13.15 -7.51 2.99
C HIS A 173 -12.60 -8.78 2.33
N MET A 174 -12.89 -9.01 1.06
CA MET A 174 -12.40 -10.16 0.30
C MET A 174 -10.87 -10.17 0.24
N ASN A 175 -10.25 -9.07 -0.16
CA ASN A 175 -8.80 -9.00 -0.34
C ASN A 175 -8.07 -9.04 1.01
N LEU A 176 -8.59 -8.36 2.03
CA LEU A 176 -8.02 -8.43 3.38
C LEU A 176 -8.18 -9.83 3.99
N GLY A 177 -9.32 -10.47 3.75
CA GLY A 177 -9.54 -11.88 4.10
C GLY A 177 -8.51 -12.79 3.46
N LYS A 178 -8.23 -12.62 2.17
CA LYS A 178 -7.18 -13.36 1.45
C LYS A 178 -5.79 -13.13 2.06
N LEU A 179 -5.43 -11.89 2.36
CA LEU A 179 -4.14 -11.58 3.02
C LEU A 179 -4.01 -12.31 4.37
N TYR A 180 -5.09 -12.39 5.14
CA TYR A 180 -5.09 -13.13 6.40
C TYR A 180 -5.05 -14.64 6.20
N HIS A 181 -5.70 -15.16 5.16
CA HIS A 181 -5.64 -16.56 4.77
C HIS A 181 -4.21 -16.98 4.44
N ASP A 182 -3.55 -16.25 3.54
CA ASP A 182 -2.17 -16.49 3.12
C ASP A 182 -1.17 -16.42 4.29
N ALA A 183 -1.54 -15.71 5.36
CA ALA A 183 -0.79 -15.60 6.61
C ALA A 183 -1.11 -16.66 7.65
N GLY A 184 -2.04 -17.57 7.38
CA GLY A 184 -2.52 -18.54 8.37
C GLY A 184 -3.34 -17.93 9.51
N MET A 185 -3.77 -16.66 9.39
CA MET A 185 -4.61 -15.99 10.40
C MET A 185 -6.10 -16.31 10.18
N LEU A 186 -6.44 -17.60 10.20
CA LEU A 186 -7.72 -18.13 9.73
C LEU A 186 -8.95 -17.52 10.43
N LYS A 187 -8.85 -17.15 11.73
CA LYS A 187 -9.97 -16.49 12.44
C LYS A 187 -10.26 -15.09 11.91
N LYS A 188 -9.22 -14.31 11.59
CA LYS A 188 -9.39 -12.99 10.97
C LYS A 188 -9.93 -13.13 9.56
N CYS A 189 -9.40 -14.07 8.78
CA CYS A 189 -9.88 -14.40 7.45
C CYS A 189 -11.39 -14.71 7.47
N GLU A 190 -11.84 -15.60 8.38
CA GLU A 190 -13.25 -15.98 8.49
C GLU A 190 -14.14 -14.77 8.76
N SER A 191 -13.75 -13.87 9.67
CA SER A 191 -14.53 -12.66 9.96
C SER A 191 -14.67 -11.74 8.75
N HIS A 192 -13.62 -11.59 7.96
CA HIS A 192 -13.66 -10.75 6.76
C HIS A 192 -14.47 -11.40 5.63
N TYR A 193 -14.32 -12.70 5.37
CA TYR A 193 -15.15 -13.37 4.36
C TYR A 193 -16.63 -13.39 4.73
N GLN A 194 -16.97 -13.53 6.03
CA GLN A 194 -18.36 -13.40 6.49
C GLN A 194 -18.91 -11.99 6.29
N ALA A 195 -18.07 -10.96 6.52
CA ALA A 195 -18.46 -9.58 6.22
C ALA A 195 -18.68 -9.38 4.72
N ALA A 196 -17.82 -9.94 3.85
CA ALA A 196 -17.99 -9.88 2.40
C ALA A 196 -19.31 -10.53 1.96
N VAL A 197 -19.64 -11.71 2.46
CA VAL A 197 -20.95 -12.39 2.22
C VAL A 197 -22.12 -11.51 2.66
N LYS A 198 -22.02 -10.84 3.81
CA LYS A 198 -23.06 -9.96 4.34
C LYS A 198 -23.29 -8.74 3.44
N HIS A 199 -22.22 -8.15 2.92
CA HIS A 199 -22.30 -6.89 2.15
C HIS A 199 -22.48 -7.09 0.65
N ALA A 200 -22.16 -8.28 0.12
CA ALA A 200 -22.40 -8.66 -1.27
C ALA A 200 -23.13 -10.02 -1.35
N PRO A 201 -24.38 -10.11 -0.88
CA PRO A 201 -25.12 -11.37 -0.78
C PRO A 201 -25.43 -12.01 -2.13
N ASP A 202 -25.38 -11.25 -3.23
CA ASP A 202 -25.67 -11.72 -4.58
C ASP A 202 -24.42 -12.14 -5.35
N GLU A 203 -23.23 -11.92 -4.81
CA GLU A 203 -21.97 -12.30 -5.43
C GLU A 203 -21.53 -13.72 -5.04
N ALA A 204 -21.05 -14.49 -6.03
CA ALA A 204 -20.61 -15.87 -5.81
C ALA A 204 -19.24 -15.97 -5.10
N ALA A 205 -18.31 -15.05 -5.40
CA ALA A 205 -16.94 -15.11 -4.94
C ALA A 205 -16.77 -15.09 -3.41
N PRO A 206 -17.50 -14.28 -2.63
CA PRO A 206 -17.44 -14.33 -1.17
C PRO A 206 -17.79 -15.69 -0.57
N TYR A 207 -18.82 -16.33 -1.11
CA TYR A 207 -19.24 -17.67 -0.66
C TYR A 207 -18.22 -18.73 -1.02
N TYR A 208 -17.68 -18.66 -2.23
CA TYR A 208 -16.63 -19.58 -2.66
C TYR A 208 -15.39 -19.50 -1.75
N ASN A 209 -14.90 -18.30 -1.46
CA ASN A 209 -13.73 -18.12 -0.61
C ASN A 209 -13.96 -18.55 0.83
N LEU A 210 -15.18 -18.35 1.35
CA LEU A 210 -15.55 -18.87 2.67
C LEU A 210 -15.61 -20.41 2.66
N GLY A 211 -16.05 -21.01 1.57
CA GLY A 211 -15.99 -22.46 1.37
C GLY A 211 -14.57 -23.00 1.42
N VAL A 212 -13.63 -22.37 0.70
CA VAL A 212 -12.20 -22.73 0.71
C VAL A 212 -11.62 -22.64 2.12
N LEU A 213 -11.87 -21.54 2.81
CA LEU A 213 -11.41 -21.35 4.19
C LEU A 213 -11.94 -22.45 5.13
N LEU A 214 -13.22 -22.82 4.98
CA LEU A 214 -13.83 -23.84 5.83
C LEU A 214 -13.25 -25.24 5.60
N GLU A 215 -12.78 -25.56 4.40
CA GLU A 215 -12.00 -26.77 4.15
C GLU A 215 -10.68 -26.74 4.93
N ASP A 216 -9.95 -25.64 4.90
CA ASP A 216 -8.71 -25.48 5.65
C ASP A 216 -8.92 -25.55 7.17
N LEU A 217 -10.06 -25.04 7.64
CA LEU A 217 -10.50 -25.17 9.04
C LEU A 217 -11.00 -26.59 9.41
N LYS A 218 -10.97 -27.54 8.47
CA LYS A 218 -11.48 -28.92 8.67
C LYS A 218 -12.97 -28.96 9.02
N ARG A 219 -13.75 -28.07 8.39
CA ARG A 219 -15.21 -27.98 8.51
C ARG A 219 -15.90 -28.31 7.17
N PRO A 220 -15.68 -29.54 6.62
CA PRO A 220 -16.08 -29.86 5.23
C PRO A 220 -17.59 -29.79 4.99
N ARG A 221 -18.41 -30.13 5.97
CA ARG A 221 -19.88 -30.05 5.79
C ARG A 221 -20.38 -28.63 5.61
N GLU A 222 -19.75 -27.68 6.28
CA GLU A 222 -20.10 -26.25 6.13
C GLU A 222 -19.55 -25.72 4.81
N ALA A 223 -18.35 -26.13 4.39
CA ALA A 223 -17.79 -25.79 3.09
C ALA A 223 -18.72 -26.19 1.93
N VAL A 224 -19.31 -27.40 1.97
CA VAL A 224 -20.32 -27.84 0.99
C VAL A 224 -21.48 -26.84 0.88
N VAL A 225 -21.97 -26.34 2.01
CA VAL A 225 -23.06 -25.36 2.01
C VAL A 225 -22.65 -24.08 1.27
N PHE A 226 -21.48 -23.55 1.58
CA PHE A 226 -21.00 -22.30 0.99
C PHE A 226 -20.64 -22.46 -0.48
N TYR A 227 -20.08 -23.56 -0.94
CA TYR A 227 -19.88 -23.80 -2.36
C TYR A 227 -21.22 -23.90 -3.11
N ARG A 228 -22.22 -24.54 -2.53
CA ARG A 228 -23.57 -24.57 -3.13
C ARG A 228 -24.20 -23.18 -3.20
N GLU A 229 -23.99 -22.36 -2.17
CA GLU A 229 -24.46 -20.97 -2.20
C GLU A 229 -23.75 -20.14 -3.27
N ALA A 230 -22.44 -20.35 -3.50
CA ALA A 230 -21.71 -19.74 -4.61
C ALA A 230 -22.31 -20.16 -5.97
N LEU A 231 -22.58 -21.45 -6.16
CA LEU A 231 -23.13 -21.98 -7.40
C LEU A 231 -24.60 -21.59 -7.65
N LYS A 232 -25.37 -21.24 -6.62
CA LYS A 232 -26.71 -20.65 -6.80
C LYS A 232 -26.63 -19.25 -7.43
N ARG A 233 -25.55 -18.49 -7.14
CA ARG A 233 -25.34 -17.13 -7.65
C ARG A 233 -24.68 -17.14 -9.01
N ASP A 234 -23.69 -18.00 -9.18
CA ASP A 234 -23.03 -18.24 -10.47
C ASP A 234 -22.98 -19.75 -10.78
N PRO A 235 -23.96 -20.25 -11.54
CA PRO A 235 -23.97 -21.66 -11.97
C PRO A 235 -22.82 -22.03 -12.93
N ALA A 236 -22.07 -21.05 -13.44
CA ALA A 236 -20.93 -21.26 -14.31
C ALA A 236 -19.58 -21.10 -13.59
N PHE A 237 -19.57 -21.00 -12.26
CA PHE A 237 -18.35 -20.88 -11.49
C PHE A 237 -17.58 -22.21 -11.45
N ALA A 238 -16.66 -22.38 -12.40
CA ALA A 238 -15.94 -23.63 -12.63
C ALA A 238 -15.17 -24.10 -11.38
N ASP A 239 -14.46 -23.19 -10.68
CA ASP A 239 -13.68 -23.52 -9.49
C ASP A 239 -14.58 -23.99 -8.33
N ALA A 240 -15.75 -23.40 -8.16
CA ALA A 240 -16.71 -23.85 -7.15
C ALA A 240 -17.26 -25.26 -7.45
N HIS A 241 -17.55 -25.55 -8.72
CA HIS A 241 -17.90 -26.90 -9.13
C HIS A 241 -16.79 -27.90 -8.88
N TYR A 242 -15.54 -27.54 -9.18
CA TYR A 242 -14.40 -28.40 -9.00
C TYR A 242 -14.16 -28.72 -7.51
N ASN A 243 -14.05 -27.68 -6.66
CA ASN A 243 -13.80 -27.87 -5.24
C ASN A 243 -14.95 -28.60 -4.54
N LEU A 244 -16.22 -28.25 -4.87
CA LEU A 244 -17.37 -28.97 -4.34
C LEU A 244 -17.34 -30.44 -4.77
N GLY A 245 -16.97 -30.73 -6.01
CA GLY A 245 -16.86 -32.09 -6.51
C GLY A 245 -15.83 -32.93 -5.74
N LEU A 246 -14.62 -32.39 -5.55
CA LEU A 246 -13.58 -33.06 -4.77
C LEU A 246 -13.98 -33.25 -3.30
N LEU A 247 -14.61 -32.25 -2.70
CA LEU A 247 -15.06 -32.30 -1.33
C LEU A 247 -16.16 -33.35 -1.12
N LEU A 248 -17.14 -33.42 -2.03
CA LEU A 248 -18.19 -34.44 -2.02
C LEU A 248 -17.62 -35.85 -2.24
N GLU A 249 -16.60 -35.99 -3.06
CA GLU A 249 -15.90 -37.27 -3.26
C GLU A 249 -15.23 -37.72 -1.94
N SER A 250 -14.55 -36.83 -1.23
CA SER A 250 -13.94 -37.10 0.07
C SER A 250 -14.98 -37.46 1.15
N LEU A 251 -16.20 -36.99 1.01
CA LEU A 251 -17.35 -37.32 1.87
C LEU A 251 -18.13 -38.55 1.40
N GLU A 252 -17.62 -39.26 0.41
CA GLU A 252 -18.23 -40.45 -0.22
C GLU A 252 -19.58 -40.23 -0.90
N ILE A 253 -19.95 -38.97 -1.22
CA ILE A 253 -21.17 -38.61 -1.93
C ILE A 253 -20.91 -38.67 -3.46
N LYS A 254 -20.51 -39.81 -3.96
CA LYS A 254 -19.90 -40.06 -5.28
C LYS A 254 -20.78 -39.60 -6.45
N LYS A 255 -22.10 -39.77 -6.40
CA LYS A 255 -23.02 -39.40 -7.51
C LYS A 255 -23.03 -37.90 -7.74
N GLU A 256 -23.11 -37.12 -6.68
CA GLU A 256 -23.15 -35.67 -6.75
C GLU A 256 -21.75 -35.11 -7.11
N ALA A 257 -20.68 -35.70 -6.51
CA ALA A 257 -19.29 -35.39 -6.84
C ALA A 257 -19.03 -35.47 -8.35
N PHE A 258 -19.41 -36.61 -8.97
CA PHE A 258 -19.27 -36.79 -10.42
C PHE A 258 -19.99 -35.71 -11.23
N THR A 259 -21.19 -35.32 -10.81
CA THR A 259 -21.96 -34.28 -11.49
C THR A 259 -21.24 -32.94 -11.50
N HIS A 260 -20.68 -32.54 -10.35
CA HIS A 260 -19.95 -31.29 -10.20
C HIS A 260 -18.60 -31.32 -10.92
N LEU A 261 -17.82 -32.41 -10.80
CA LEU A 261 -16.55 -32.55 -11.52
C LEU A 261 -16.76 -32.51 -13.05
N ARG A 262 -17.82 -33.13 -13.56
CA ARG A 262 -18.17 -33.09 -14.98
C ARG A 262 -18.58 -31.66 -15.41
N ALA A 263 -19.29 -30.92 -14.56
CA ALA A 263 -19.63 -29.54 -14.82
C ALA A 263 -18.37 -28.66 -14.89
N ALA A 264 -17.49 -28.77 -13.91
CA ALA A 264 -16.19 -28.09 -13.92
C ALA A 264 -15.39 -28.37 -15.19
N HIS A 265 -15.28 -29.64 -15.56
CA HIS A 265 -14.55 -30.04 -16.78
C HIS A 265 -15.12 -29.38 -18.04
N ARG A 266 -16.45 -29.35 -18.17
CA ARG A 266 -17.09 -28.66 -19.31
C ARG A 266 -16.81 -27.16 -19.31
N LEU A 267 -16.87 -26.51 -18.15
CA LEU A 267 -16.63 -25.07 -18.02
C LEU A 267 -15.19 -24.68 -18.34
N TYR A 268 -14.22 -25.48 -17.91
CA TYR A 268 -12.80 -25.24 -18.22
C TYR A 268 -12.43 -25.48 -19.67
N HIS A 269 -13.10 -26.40 -20.36
CA HIS A 269 -12.72 -26.82 -21.73
C HIS A 269 -13.71 -26.35 -22.81
N GLY A 270 -14.76 -25.64 -22.44
CA GLY A 270 -15.70 -25.02 -23.39
C GLY A 270 -16.48 -26.00 -24.27
N LYS A 271 -16.70 -27.24 -23.80
CA LYS A 271 -17.42 -28.30 -24.54
C LYS A 271 -18.61 -28.84 -23.78
#